data_a45cf40a88226823fdd4d52081c7b8b4
#
_entry.id   a45cf40a88226823fdd4d52081c7b8b4
#
_cell.length_a   1.000
_cell.length_b   1.000
_cell.length_c   1.000
_cell.angle_alpha   90.00
_cell.angle_beta   90.00
_cell.angle_gamma   90.00
#
_symmetry.space_group_name_H-M   'P 1'
#
loop_
_entity.id
_entity.type
_entity.pdbx_description
1 polymer ?
#
loop_
_entity_poly.entity_id
_entity_poly.type
_entity_poly.pdbx_seq_one_letter_code
_entity_poly.pdbx_strand_id
1 'polypeptide(L)'
;GRVPEYPRQELPDATKWDYTKWSPNYRNDNRIETHESGTAPCKTACPAHVAVQGYLKLAAQGRYDEALALIKRENPLPAICGRVCNRRCEDACTRGRVDAAVAIDEVKKFIAQRDLDAATRYVPPVVTPTRAGGFDQKIAIIGAGPAGLSCAFYLAEKGYKPVVFEKNERPGGMLTYGIPSFKLQKDVIEAEVEVIRLMGAEFRYGVEVGRDVTLDELRAQGFKAFYVAIGCQGGRLAGIPGEDAEDVTVAVDFLREVNSGKIDTLSGRTIVVGGGNVAIDVARNACRLGSEHVEMFCLESEAQMPASEEERREAIEDGAH
;
A
#
# COMPACT_ATOMS: atom_id res chain seq x y z
N GLY A 1 12.85 15.74 -27.45
CA GLY A 1 12.04 15.83 -28.65
C GLY A 1 10.74 16.54 -28.32
N ARG A 2 10.28 17.44 -29.18
CA ARG A 2 8.96 18.11 -29.01
C ARG A 2 7.87 17.04 -29.09
N VAL A 3 6.94 17.07 -28.13
CA VAL A 3 5.70 16.32 -28.24
C VAL A 3 4.97 16.82 -29.48
N PRO A 4 4.51 15.93 -30.39
CA PRO A 4 3.74 16.36 -31.55
C PRO A 4 2.47 17.09 -31.06
N GLU A 5 2.30 18.34 -31.46
CA GLU A 5 1.02 19.02 -31.34
C GLU A 5 0.05 18.39 -32.35
N TYR A 6 -0.88 17.62 -31.85
CA TYR A 6 -2.02 17.19 -32.64
C TYR A 6 -2.94 18.40 -32.85
N PRO A 7 -3.37 18.68 -34.09
CA PRO A 7 -4.33 19.74 -34.32
C PRO A 7 -5.58 19.47 -33.49
N ARG A 8 -5.92 20.39 -32.62
CA ARG A 8 -7.18 20.34 -31.88
C ARG A 8 -8.33 20.44 -32.91
N GLN A 9 -9.01 19.32 -33.11
CA GLN A 9 -10.27 19.35 -33.84
C GLN A 9 -11.28 20.10 -32.97
N GLU A 10 -11.79 21.21 -33.43
CA GLU A 10 -12.94 21.86 -32.81
C GLU A 10 -14.15 20.94 -32.97
N LEU A 11 -14.57 20.35 -31.86
CA LEU A 11 -15.78 19.54 -31.83
C LEU A 11 -17.00 20.48 -31.91
N PRO A 12 -18.07 20.10 -32.63
CA PRO A 12 -19.33 20.84 -32.63
C PRO A 12 -19.85 21.10 -31.21
N ASP A 13 -20.48 22.22 -30.96
CA ASP A 13 -20.98 22.60 -29.63
C ASP A 13 -21.87 21.54 -28.97
N ALA A 14 -22.60 20.76 -29.76
CA ALA A 14 -23.42 19.64 -29.26
C ALA A 14 -22.62 18.48 -28.72
N THR A 15 -21.32 18.37 -29.03
CA THR A 15 -20.41 17.32 -28.55
C THR A 15 -19.38 17.84 -27.56
N LYS A 16 -19.37 19.16 -27.31
CA LYS A 16 -18.55 19.74 -26.26
C LYS A 16 -18.97 19.21 -24.91
N TRP A 17 -17.99 19.03 -24.08
CA TRP A 17 -18.19 18.63 -22.69
C TRP A 17 -19.18 19.55 -21.99
N ASP A 18 -20.33 19.02 -21.59
CA ASP A 18 -21.36 19.72 -20.87
C ASP A 18 -21.59 18.98 -19.53
N TYR A 19 -21.31 19.67 -18.45
CA TYR A 19 -21.52 19.19 -17.08
C TYR A 19 -22.92 18.60 -16.85
N THR A 20 -23.98 19.23 -17.40
CA THR A 20 -25.35 18.76 -17.18
C THR A 20 -25.64 17.44 -17.89
N LYS A 21 -24.96 17.15 -18.97
CA LYS A 21 -25.11 15.90 -19.76
C LYS A 21 -24.35 14.74 -19.16
N TRP A 22 -23.24 15.01 -18.44
CA TRP A 22 -22.31 14.00 -17.98
C TRP A 22 -22.29 13.83 -16.46
N SER A 23 -23.01 14.70 -15.71
CA SER A 23 -22.98 14.70 -14.26
C SER A 23 -23.30 13.36 -13.59
N PRO A 24 -24.25 12.52 -14.08
CA PRO A 24 -24.52 11.23 -13.47
C PRO A 24 -23.35 10.24 -13.55
N ASN A 25 -22.52 10.38 -14.60
CA ASN A 25 -21.41 9.48 -14.86
C ASN A 25 -20.09 9.93 -14.23
N TYR A 26 -20.01 11.20 -13.79
CA TYR A 26 -18.79 11.82 -13.32
C TYR A 26 -18.90 12.37 -11.89
N ARG A 27 -20.04 12.21 -11.25
CA ARG A 27 -20.17 12.51 -9.81
C ARG A 27 -19.35 11.54 -9.03
N ASN A 28 -18.29 12.05 -8.46
CA ASN A 28 -17.53 11.35 -7.45
C ASN A 28 -18.03 11.79 -6.07
N ASP A 29 -18.95 11.03 -5.51
CA ASP A 29 -19.48 11.28 -4.16
C ASP A 29 -18.43 11.01 -3.06
N ASN A 30 -17.27 10.50 -3.43
CA ASN A 30 -16.16 10.20 -2.52
C ASN A 30 -15.27 11.39 -2.14
N ARG A 31 -15.69 12.64 -2.45
CA ARG A 31 -15.22 13.85 -1.79
C ARG A 31 -13.74 14.22 -1.83
N ILE A 32 -12.98 13.69 -2.71
CA ILE A 32 -11.82 14.42 -3.17
C ILE A 32 -12.41 15.51 -4.06
N GLU A 33 -12.12 16.77 -3.77
CA GLU A 33 -12.51 17.87 -4.66
C GLU A 33 -11.97 17.60 -6.05
N THR A 34 -12.78 16.91 -6.83
CA THR A 34 -12.48 16.68 -8.23
C THR A 34 -13.11 17.80 -8.98
N HIS A 35 -12.29 18.75 -9.39
CA HIS A 35 -12.68 19.66 -10.44
C HIS A 35 -13.11 18.83 -11.64
N GLU A 36 -14.14 19.28 -12.34
CA GLU A 36 -14.65 18.66 -13.56
C GLU A 36 -13.60 18.75 -14.67
N SER A 37 -12.60 17.88 -14.58
CA SER A 37 -11.40 17.93 -15.43
C SER A 37 -11.45 16.95 -16.60
N GLY A 38 -12.55 16.22 -16.79
CA GLY A 38 -12.63 15.12 -17.74
C GLY A 38 -11.74 13.92 -17.37
N THR A 39 -11.30 13.85 -16.12
CA THR A 39 -10.47 12.75 -15.62
C THR A 39 -11.29 11.48 -15.46
N ALA A 40 -10.75 10.35 -15.87
CA ALA A 40 -11.42 9.05 -15.74
C ALA A 40 -11.77 8.74 -14.28
N PRO A 41 -12.98 8.21 -14.00
CA PRO A 41 -13.41 7.86 -12.64
C PRO A 41 -12.44 6.93 -11.90
N CYS A 42 -11.84 5.98 -12.61
CA CYS A 42 -10.85 5.07 -12.04
C CYS A 42 -9.58 5.80 -11.53
N LYS A 43 -9.13 6.85 -12.21
CA LYS A 43 -8.02 7.69 -11.73
C LYS A 43 -8.45 8.51 -10.52
N THR A 44 -9.64 9.08 -10.56
CA THR A 44 -10.16 9.92 -9.48
C THR A 44 -10.42 9.12 -8.20
N ALA A 45 -10.95 7.90 -8.33
CA ALA A 45 -11.20 7.02 -7.20
C ALA A 45 -9.92 6.45 -6.57
N CYS A 46 -8.81 6.45 -7.31
CA CYS A 46 -7.52 6.02 -6.77
C CYS A 46 -6.97 7.08 -5.81
N PRO A 47 -6.68 6.76 -4.53
CA PRO A 47 -6.11 7.74 -3.60
C PRO A 47 -4.78 8.33 -4.04
N ALA A 48 -3.98 7.57 -4.79
CA ALA A 48 -2.71 8.01 -5.36
C ALA A 48 -2.87 8.64 -6.76
N HIS A 49 -4.07 8.73 -7.31
CA HIS A 49 -4.34 9.27 -8.64
C HIS A 49 -3.50 8.68 -9.78
N VAL A 50 -3.19 7.38 -9.68
CA VAL A 50 -2.40 6.67 -10.69
C VAL A 50 -3.07 6.79 -12.06
N ALA A 51 -2.27 6.97 -13.10
CA ALA A 51 -2.73 7.12 -14.49
C ALA A 51 -3.24 5.79 -15.08
N VAL A 52 -4.39 5.29 -14.56
CA VAL A 52 -4.94 3.95 -14.85
C VAL A 52 -5.08 3.70 -16.35
N GLN A 53 -5.72 4.60 -17.08
CA GLN A 53 -5.91 4.45 -18.52
C GLN A 53 -4.58 4.40 -19.28
N GLY A 54 -3.59 5.19 -18.84
CA GLY A 54 -2.28 5.26 -19.45
C GLY A 54 -1.54 3.92 -19.36
N TYR A 55 -1.40 3.37 -18.15
CA TYR A 55 -0.68 2.11 -18.00
C TYR A 55 -1.42 0.90 -18.57
N LEU A 56 -2.76 0.88 -18.54
CA LEU A 56 -3.55 -0.17 -19.20
C LEU A 56 -3.32 -0.15 -20.71
N LYS A 57 -3.29 1.05 -21.32
CA LYS A 57 -2.99 1.18 -22.76
C LYS A 57 -1.59 0.72 -23.11
N LEU A 58 -0.59 1.09 -22.30
CA LEU A 58 0.78 0.63 -22.48
C LEU A 58 0.89 -0.90 -22.32
N ALA A 59 0.22 -1.47 -21.32
CA ALA A 59 0.17 -2.91 -21.13
C ALA A 59 -0.47 -3.64 -22.32
N ALA A 60 -1.57 -3.13 -22.86
CA ALA A 60 -2.21 -3.67 -24.05
C ALA A 60 -1.31 -3.64 -25.30
N GLN A 61 -0.28 -2.82 -25.30
CA GLN A 61 0.75 -2.73 -26.35
C GLN A 61 2.00 -3.57 -26.05
N GLY A 62 2.03 -4.31 -24.94
CA GLY A 62 3.20 -5.05 -24.48
C GLY A 62 4.34 -4.18 -23.91
N ARG A 63 4.11 -2.88 -23.70
CA ARG A 63 5.09 -1.89 -23.22
C ARG A 63 5.11 -1.85 -21.69
N TYR A 64 5.45 -2.98 -21.07
CA TYR A 64 5.31 -3.17 -19.62
C TYR A 64 6.26 -2.29 -18.80
N ASP A 65 7.49 -2.05 -19.26
CA ASP A 65 8.45 -1.19 -18.55
C ASP A 65 7.99 0.26 -18.51
N GLU A 66 7.42 0.75 -19.60
CA GLU A 66 6.84 2.10 -19.64
C GLU A 66 5.55 2.19 -18.82
N ALA A 67 4.76 1.12 -18.78
CA ALA A 67 3.60 1.03 -17.91
C ALA A 67 4.00 1.08 -16.44
N LEU A 68 5.04 0.35 -16.04
CA LEU A 68 5.58 0.34 -14.69
C LEU A 68 6.16 1.71 -14.31
N ALA A 69 6.94 2.32 -15.21
CA ALA A 69 7.45 3.68 -15.03
C ALA A 69 6.32 4.69 -14.79
N LEU A 70 5.23 4.57 -15.55
CA LEU A 70 4.06 5.45 -15.39
C LEU A 70 3.35 5.23 -14.05
N ILE A 71 3.22 3.98 -13.60
CA ILE A 71 2.63 3.66 -12.28
C ILE A 71 3.48 4.25 -11.16
N LYS A 72 4.81 4.10 -11.22
CA LYS A 72 5.73 4.53 -10.16
C LYS A 72 5.83 6.05 -9.99
N ARG A 73 5.32 6.85 -10.92
CA ARG A 73 5.20 8.30 -10.71
C ARG A 73 4.33 8.66 -9.51
N GLU A 74 3.28 7.89 -9.26
CA GLU A 74 2.29 8.17 -8.21
C GLU A 74 2.18 7.04 -7.18
N ASN A 75 2.73 5.87 -7.47
CA ASN A 75 2.71 4.70 -6.57
C ASN A 75 4.10 4.05 -6.55
N PRO A 76 4.89 4.28 -5.50
CA PRO A 76 6.25 3.76 -5.40
C PRO A 76 6.32 2.25 -5.11
N LEU A 77 5.23 1.64 -4.63
CA LEU A 77 5.14 0.25 -4.20
C LEU A 77 4.02 -0.51 -4.94
N PRO A 78 4.07 -0.60 -6.29
CA PRO A 78 2.96 -1.13 -7.08
C PRO A 78 2.75 -2.65 -6.91
N ALA A 79 3.78 -3.44 -6.63
CA ALA A 79 3.66 -4.88 -6.43
C ALA A 79 2.98 -5.21 -5.08
N ILE A 80 3.26 -4.45 -4.04
CA ILE A 80 2.56 -4.51 -2.75
C ILE A 80 1.10 -4.09 -2.96
N CYS A 81 0.87 -2.92 -3.57
CA CYS A 81 -0.49 -2.43 -3.81
C CYS A 81 -1.33 -3.38 -4.67
N GLY A 82 -0.73 -4.10 -5.62
CA GLY A 82 -1.42 -5.11 -6.44
C GLY A 82 -1.85 -6.37 -5.67
N ARG A 83 -1.55 -6.46 -4.37
CA ARG A 83 -1.91 -7.59 -3.50
C ARG A 83 -2.85 -7.20 -2.36
N VAL A 84 -2.83 -5.93 -1.95
CA VAL A 84 -3.58 -5.48 -0.76
C VAL A 84 -4.43 -4.25 -1.02
N CYS A 85 -4.59 -3.83 -2.26
CA CYS A 85 -5.42 -2.69 -2.64
C CYS A 85 -6.91 -3.06 -2.56
N ASN A 86 -7.73 -2.15 -2.02
CA ASN A 86 -9.17 -2.30 -1.97
C ASN A 86 -9.88 -1.93 -3.29
N ARG A 87 -9.18 -1.79 -4.38
CA ARG A 87 -9.67 -1.70 -5.77
C ARG A 87 -10.75 -0.66 -6.06
N ARG A 88 -10.76 0.47 -5.35
CA ARG A 88 -11.75 1.56 -5.55
C ARG A 88 -11.87 2.04 -7.01
N CYS A 89 -10.80 1.89 -7.80
CA CYS A 89 -10.80 2.19 -9.22
C CYS A 89 -11.71 1.24 -10.02
N GLU A 90 -11.85 0.01 -9.61
CA GLU A 90 -12.74 -0.99 -10.21
C GLU A 90 -14.19 -0.71 -9.83
N ASP A 91 -14.46 -0.36 -8.56
CA ASP A 91 -15.80 0.06 -8.12
C ASP A 91 -16.31 1.26 -8.90
N ALA A 92 -15.42 2.21 -9.21
CA ALA A 92 -15.75 3.40 -9.98
C ALA A 92 -15.69 3.18 -11.51
N CYS A 93 -15.39 1.97 -11.97
CA CYS A 93 -15.23 1.69 -13.40
C CYS A 93 -16.57 1.78 -14.14
N THR A 94 -16.65 2.71 -15.09
CA THR A 94 -17.88 2.89 -15.90
C THR A 94 -18.23 1.67 -16.74
N ARG A 95 -17.28 0.82 -17.08
CA ARG A 95 -17.52 -0.44 -17.78
C ARG A 95 -18.38 -1.41 -16.96
N GLY A 96 -18.26 -1.39 -15.64
CA GLY A 96 -19.09 -2.21 -14.73
C GLY A 96 -20.61 -1.97 -14.87
N ARG A 97 -21.01 -0.88 -15.55
CA ARG A 97 -22.42 -0.61 -15.88
C ARG A 97 -22.88 -1.29 -17.18
N VAL A 98 -21.94 -1.83 -17.95
CA VAL A 98 -22.22 -2.46 -19.26
C VAL A 98 -22.13 -3.98 -19.13
N ASP A 99 -21.02 -4.46 -18.58
CA ASP A 99 -20.77 -5.89 -18.37
C ASP A 99 -20.03 -6.15 -17.03
N ALA A 100 -18.73 -5.88 -16.97
CA ALA A 100 -17.93 -6.02 -15.77
C ALA A 100 -16.85 -4.94 -15.72
N ALA A 101 -16.44 -4.55 -14.53
CA ALA A 101 -15.31 -3.65 -14.35
C ALA A 101 -14.06 -4.23 -15.00
N VAL A 102 -13.19 -3.36 -15.52
CA VAL A 102 -11.85 -3.79 -15.96
C VAL A 102 -11.06 -4.24 -14.74
N ALA A 103 -10.40 -5.39 -14.81
CA ALA A 103 -9.52 -5.91 -13.75
C ALA A 103 -8.24 -5.06 -13.63
N ILE A 104 -8.40 -3.83 -13.15
CA ILE A 104 -7.37 -2.78 -13.15
C ILE A 104 -6.22 -3.17 -12.21
N ASP A 105 -6.56 -3.72 -11.06
CA ASP A 105 -5.59 -4.09 -10.04
C ASP A 105 -4.78 -5.32 -10.44
N GLU A 106 -5.41 -6.32 -11.02
CA GLU A 106 -4.72 -7.53 -11.52
C GLU A 106 -3.75 -7.18 -12.66
N VAL A 107 -4.12 -6.28 -13.57
CA VAL A 107 -3.20 -5.79 -14.60
C VAL A 107 -2.03 -5.02 -13.98
N LYS A 108 -2.28 -4.18 -12.97
CA LYS A 108 -1.23 -3.47 -12.23
C LYS A 108 -0.30 -4.46 -11.52
N LYS A 109 -0.84 -5.47 -10.85
CA LYS A 109 -0.10 -6.55 -10.19
C LYS A 109 0.80 -7.29 -11.19
N PHE A 110 0.24 -7.68 -12.34
CA PHE A 110 1.00 -8.32 -13.42
C PHE A 110 2.17 -7.45 -13.91
N ILE A 111 1.94 -6.16 -14.15
CA ILE A 111 3.00 -5.23 -14.57
C ILE A 111 4.07 -5.13 -13.48
N ALA A 112 3.65 -4.98 -12.22
CA ALA A 112 4.54 -4.77 -11.09
C ALA A 112 5.37 -6.02 -10.71
N GLN A 113 4.97 -7.22 -11.12
CA GLN A 113 5.75 -8.44 -10.93
C GLN A 113 7.16 -8.35 -11.55
N ARG A 114 7.36 -7.46 -12.51
CA ARG A 114 8.69 -7.23 -13.11
C ARG A 114 9.72 -6.74 -12.08
N ASP A 115 9.29 -6.08 -11.00
CA ASP A 115 10.19 -5.63 -9.94
C ASP A 115 10.69 -6.78 -9.04
N LEU A 116 10.01 -7.91 -9.04
CA LEU A 116 10.37 -9.06 -8.21
C LEU A 116 11.61 -9.78 -8.73
N ASP A 117 11.83 -9.74 -10.06
CA ASP A 117 13.02 -10.31 -10.69
C ASP A 117 14.07 -9.21 -10.94
N ALA A 118 15.28 -9.44 -10.45
CA ALA A 118 16.41 -8.51 -10.62
C ALA A 118 16.73 -8.22 -12.11
N ALA A 119 16.47 -9.16 -13.02
CA ALA A 119 16.74 -9.01 -14.44
C ALA A 119 15.73 -8.09 -15.16
N THR A 120 14.51 -7.97 -14.63
CA THR A 120 13.43 -7.15 -15.22
C THR A 120 13.02 -5.98 -14.34
N ARG A 121 13.68 -5.81 -13.19
CA ARG A 121 13.40 -4.75 -12.22
C ARG A 121 13.57 -3.37 -12.82
N TYR A 122 12.55 -2.53 -12.68
CA TYR A 122 12.60 -1.15 -13.12
C TYR A 122 13.05 -0.23 -11.97
N VAL A 123 14.24 0.31 -12.09
CA VAL A 123 14.74 1.35 -11.15
C VAL A 123 14.53 2.71 -11.81
N PRO A 124 13.70 3.60 -11.22
CA PRO A 124 13.50 4.93 -11.77
C PRO A 124 14.80 5.72 -11.91
N PRO A 125 14.94 6.55 -12.94
CA PRO A 125 16.09 7.42 -13.08
C PRO A 125 16.12 8.45 -11.94
N VAL A 126 17.31 8.61 -11.34
CA VAL A 126 17.54 9.56 -10.26
C VAL A 126 18.00 10.89 -10.85
N VAL A 127 17.45 12.00 -10.37
CA VAL A 127 17.88 13.33 -10.77
C VAL A 127 19.32 13.57 -10.32
N THR A 128 20.20 13.88 -11.28
CA THR A 128 21.58 14.24 -10.96
C THR A 128 21.68 15.75 -10.71
N PRO A 129 22.23 16.19 -9.54
CA PRO A 129 22.40 17.61 -9.27
C PRO A 129 23.28 18.27 -10.32
N THR A 130 22.87 19.44 -10.81
CA THR A 130 23.64 20.24 -11.77
C THR A 130 24.70 21.11 -11.11
N ARG A 131 24.68 21.18 -9.76
CA ARG A 131 25.66 21.94 -8.97
C ARG A 131 26.35 21.02 -7.97
N ALA A 132 27.65 21.21 -7.79
CA ALA A 132 28.37 20.56 -6.69
C ALA A 132 27.74 20.97 -5.35
N GLY A 133 27.49 20.00 -4.44
CA GLY A 133 26.83 20.23 -3.16
C GLY A 133 25.32 20.38 -3.24
N GLY A 134 24.68 20.23 -4.42
CA GLY A 134 23.24 20.08 -4.52
C GLY A 134 22.79 18.74 -3.96
N PHE A 135 21.81 18.73 -3.05
CA PHE A 135 21.26 17.54 -2.40
C PHE A 135 22.18 16.82 -1.38
N ASP A 136 23.20 17.53 -0.86
CA ASP A 136 24.09 17.02 0.20
C ASP A 136 23.44 17.01 1.58
N GLN A 137 22.20 17.54 1.71
CA GLN A 137 21.49 17.57 2.97
C GLN A 137 21.12 16.14 3.37
N LYS A 138 21.62 15.74 4.55
CA LYS A 138 21.25 14.48 5.15
C LYS A 138 19.81 14.54 5.65
N ILE A 139 19.00 13.60 5.23
CA ILE A 139 17.59 13.47 5.63
C ILE A 139 17.41 12.16 6.36
N ALA A 140 16.89 12.21 7.58
CA ALA A 140 16.53 11.04 8.37
C ALA A 140 15.05 10.73 8.21
N ILE A 141 14.72 9.48 7.87
CA ILE A 141 13.36 8.94 7.86
C ILE A 141 13.26 7.97 9.02
N ILE A 142 12.31 8.18 9.91
CA ILE A 142 12.13 7.40 11.14
C ILE A 142 10.96 6.45 10.93
N GLY A 143 11.26 5.18 10.67
CA GLY A 143 10.34 4.10 10.34
C GLY A 143 10.37 3.70 8.85
N ALA A 144 10.53 2.41 8.60
CA ALA A 144 10.51 1.81 7.27
C ALA A 144 9.16 1.18 6.91
N GLY A 145 8.05 1.70 7.43
CA GLY A 145 6.70 1.36 6.99
C GLY A 145 6.35 2.01 5.65
N PRO A 146 5.12 1.82 5.11
CA PRO A 146 4.72 2.35 3.80
C PRO A 146 4.99 3.84 3.63
N ALA A 147 4.74 4.65 4.66
CA ALA A 147 4.96 6.10 4.62
C ALA A 147 6.44 6.45 4.50
N GLY A 148 7.30 5.80 5.30
CA GLY A 148 8.75 6.02 5.25
C GLY A 148 9.36 5.53 3.94
N LEU A 149 8.94 4.38 3.44
CA LEU A 149 9.37 3.83 2.15
C LEU A 149 8.98 4.75 1.00
N SER A 150 7.75 5.27 1.00
CA SER A 150 7.30 6.22 -0.03
C SER A 150 8.10 7.53 0.01
N CYS A 151 8.37 8.05 1.22
CA CYS A 151 9.22 9.23 1.38
C CYS A 151 10.64 8.97 0.87
N ALA A 152 11.22 7.83 1.21
CA ALA A 152 12.56 7.44 0.74
C ALA A 152 12.63 7.35 -0.78
N PHE A 153 11.62 6.74 -1.42
CA PHE A 153 11.53 6.63 -2.87
C PHE A 153 11.54 8.00 -3.55
N TYR A 154 10.62 8.88 -3.17
CA TYR A 154 10.52 10.20 -3.83
C TYR A 154 11.69 11.13 -3.52
N LEU A 155 12.30 11.02 -2.35
CA LEU A 155 13.53 11.76 -2.06
C LEU A 155 14.72 11.24 -2.89
N ALA A 156 14.83 9.91 -3.02
CA ALA A 156 15.87 9.30 -3.85
C ALA A 156 15.68 9.65 -5.32
N GLU A 157 14.46 9.61 -5.86
CA GLU A 157 14.14 10.03 -7.23
C GLU A 157 14.60 11.47 -7.49
N LYS A 158 14.45 12.37 -6.51
CA LYS A 158 14.89 13.76 -6.58
C LYS A 158 16.39 13.95 -6.37
N GLY A 159 17.15 12.89 -6.19
CA GLY A 159 18.61 12.92 -6.07
C GLY A 159 19.15 13.07 -4.65
N TYR A 160 18.29 13.07 -3.63
CA TYR A 160 18.73 12.99 -2.24
C TYR A 160 19.15 11.56 -1.87
N LYS A 161 19.92 11.43 -0.80
CA LYS A 161 20.32 10.15 -0.21
C LYS A 161 19.74 10.02 1.20
N PRO A 162 18.45 9.72 1.33
CA PRO A 162 17.84 9.59 2.63
C PRO A 162 18.37 8.38 3.38
N VAL A 163 18.42 8.48 4.71
CA VAL A 163 18.74 7.39 5.61
C VAL A 163 17.48 7.01 6.38
N VAL A 164 17.03 5.78 6.23
CA VAL A 164 15.85 5.23 6.89
C VAL A 164 16.30 4.47 8.15
N PHE A 165 15.80 4.87 9.30
CA PHE A 165 16.01 4.20 10.59
C PHE A 165 14.79 3.37 10.91
N GLU A 166 14.96 2.08 11.11
CA GLU A 166 13.89 1.13 11.45
C GLU A 166 14.26 0.34 12.71
N LYS A 167 13.36 0.34 13.68
CA LYS A 167 13.59 -0.37 14.96
C LYS A 167 13.58 -1.89 14.83
N ASN A 168 12.87 -2.41 13.85
CA ASN A 168 12.80 -3.84 13.59
C ASN A 168 13.94 -4.27 12.64
N GLU A 169 14.14 -5.59 12.55
CA GLU A 169 15.16 -6.20 11.70
C GLU A 169 14.84 -6.15 10.20
N ARG A 170 13.56 -5.96 9.85
CA ARG A 170 13.07 -5.97 8.47
C ARG A 170 12.22 -4.72 8.16
N PRO A 171 12.28 -4.21 6.93
CA PRO A 171 11.44 -3.11 6.48
C PRO A 171 9.99 -3.54 6.28
N GLY A 172 9.12 -2.56 6.03
CA GLY A 172 7.73 -2.77 5.66
C GLY A 172 6.74 -2.42 6.76
N GLY A 173 7.16 -2.35 8.03
CA GLY A 173 6.25 -2.05 9.13
C GLY A 173 5.05 -3.01 9.16
N MET A 174 3.81 -2.51 9.11
CA MET A 174 2.62 -3.37 9.11
C MET A 174 2.49 -4.26 7.87
N LEU A 175 3.11 -3.94 6.75
CA LEU A 175 3.17 -4.83 5.58
C LEU A 175 3.90 -6.14 5.91
N THR A 176 4.96 -6.03 6.71
CA THR A 176 5.79 -7.19 7.11
C THR A 176 5.24 -7.88 8.35
N TYR A 177 4.85 -7.10 9.37
CA TYR A 177 4.52 -7.63 10.69
C TYR A 177 3.02 -7.79 10.96
N GLY A 178 2.16 -7.12 10.17
CA GLY A 178 0.70 -7.17 10.35
C GLY A 178 0.00 -8.00 9.27
N ILE A 179 0.25 -7.71 7.99
CA ILE A 179 -0.46 -8.39 6.91
C ILE A 179 0.00 -9.84 6.80
N PRO A 180 -0.93 -10.83 6.75
CA PRO A 180 -0.58 -12.23 6.62
C PRO A 180 0.23 -12.55 5.36
N SER A 181 1.15 -13.51 5.46
CA SER A 181 2.03 -13.89 4.34
C SER A 181 1.27 -14.51 3.15
N PHE A 182 0.10 -15.08 3.37
CA PHE A 182 -0.75 -15.59 2.29
C PHE A 182 -1.42 -14.49 1.47
N LYS A 183 -1.58 -13.27 2.03
CA LYS A 183 -2.06 -12.09 1.29
C LYS A 183 -0.90 -11.32 0.66
N LEU A 184 0.18 -11.12 1.42
CA LEU A 184 1.35 -10.36 0.98
C LEU A 184 2.63 -11.13 1.34
N GLN A 185 3.21 -11.76 0.34
CA GLN A 185 4.47 -12.48 0.48
C GLN A 185 5.59 -11.50 0.87
N LYS A 186 6.46 -11.91 1.79
CA LYS A 186 7.47 -11.00 2.37
C LYS A 186 8.64 -10.70 1.42
N ASP A 187 8.92 -11.58 0.46
CA ASP A 187 9.87 -11.38 -0.64
C ASP A 187 9.44 -10.24 -1.59
N VAL A 188 8.13 -10.06 -1.79
CA VAL A 188 7.59 -8.94 -2.57
C VAL A 188 7.94 -7.59 -1.92
N ILE A 189 7.86 -7.51 -0.59
CA ILE A 189 8.21 -6.29 0.15
C ILE A 189 9.71 -6.00 -0.01
N GLU A 190 10.55 -7.02 0.18
CA GLU A 190 12.00 -6.88 0.04
C GLU A 190 12.40 -6.46 -1.39
N ALA A 191 11.75 -7.01 -2.41
CA ALA A 191 12.03 -6.66 -3.80
C ALA A 191 11.72 -5.18 -4.09
N GLU A 192 10.61 -4.65 -3.59
CA GLU A 192 10.28 -3.23 -3.76
C GLU A 192 11.16 -2.30 -2.91
N VAL A 193 11.56 -2.73 -1.71
CA VAL A 193 12.55 -2.00 -0.90
C VAL A 193 13.90 -1.97 -1.58
N GLU A 194 14.29 -3.05 -2.28
CA GLU A 194 15.54 -3.10 -3.03
C GLU A 194 15.59 -2.06 -4.16
N VAL A 195 14.45 -1.78 -4.82
CA VAL A 195 14.38 -0.67 -5.78
C VAL A 195 14.81 0.65 -5.12
N ILE A 196 14.29 0.92 -3.90
CA ILE A 196 14.60 2.15 -3.16
C ILE A 196 16.08 2.21 -2.76
N ARG A 197 16.69 1.06 -2.39
CA ARG A 197 18.15 0.97 -2.13
C ARG A 197 18.96 1.26 -3.38
N LEU A 198 18.59 0.68 -4.52
CA LEU A 198 19.24 0.91 -5.80
C LEU A 198 19.15 2.37 -6.27
N MET A 199 18.11 3.10 -5.85
CA MET A 199 17.99 4.55 -6.05
C MET A 199 18.90 5.38 -5.13
N GLY A 200 19.56 4.76 -4.15
CA GLY A 200 20.54 5.39 -3.26
C GLY A 200 20.07 5.69 -1.84
N ALA A 201 18.94 5.19 -1.40
CA ALA A 201 18.53 5.28 0.00
C ALA A 201 19.31 4.27 0.87
N GLU A 202 19.74 4.70 2.05
CA GLU A 202 20.39 3.86 3.06
C GLU A 202 19.35 3.37 4.08
N PHE A 203 19.46 2.13 4.54
CA PHE A 203 18.58 1.56 5.58
C PHE A 203 19.40 1.10 6.76
N ARG A 204 19.02 1.51 7.96
CA ARG A 204 19.59 1.10 9.26
C ARG A 204 18.53 0.40 10.08
N TYR A 205 18.64 -0.92 10.13
CA TYR A 205 17.72 -1.78 10.87
C TYR A 205 18.18 -1.98 12.31
N GLY A 206 17.24 -2.32 13.21
CA GLY A 206 17.52 -2.53 14.62
C GLY A 206 17.84 -1.24 15.37
N VAL A 207 17.50 -0.07 14.83
CA VAL A 207 17.79 1.24 15.43
C VAL A 207 16.48 1.95 15.77
N GLU A 208 16.18 2.06 17.05
CA GLU A 208 15.02 2.80 17.55
C GLU A 208 15.40 4.24 17.87
N VAL A 209 14.95 5.17 17.06
CA VAL A 209 15.15 6.61 17.33
C VAL A 209 14.35 7.02 18.54
N GLY A 210 15.01 7.64 19.50
CA GLY A 210 14.48 7.98 20.83
C GLY A 210 14.97 7.04 21.93
N ARG A 211 15.47 5.86 21.59
CA ARG A 211 16.10 4.92 22.54
C ARG A 211 17.59 4.71 22.23
N ASP A 212 17.91 4.27 21.01
CA ASP A 212 19.27 3.90 20.61
C ASP A 212 20.04 5.10 20.03
N VAL A 213 19.33 6.06 19.49
CA VAL A 213 19.84 7.36 19.00
C VAL A 213 18.77 8.42 19.15
N THR A 214 19.16 9.58 19.65
CA THR A 214 18.26 10.73 19.80
C THR A 214 18.24 11.60 18.55
N LEU A 215 17.19 12.45 18.41
CA LEU A 215 17.14 13.44 17.34
C LEU A 215 18.30 14.46 17.41
N ASP A 216 18.77 14.79 18.62
CA ASP A 216 19.88 15.74 18.79
C ASP A 216 21.21 15.12 18.38
N GLU A 217 21.44 13.85 18.66
CA GLU A 217 22.60 13.11 18.15
C GLU A 217 22.56 13.00 16.62
N LEU A 218 21.40 12.77 16.01
CA LEU A 218 21.26 12.78 14.57
C LEU A 218 21.54 14.16 13.97
N ARG A 219 21.09 15.26 14.64
CA ARG A 219 21.46 16.63 14.25
C ARG A 219 22.96 16.85 14.32
N ALA A 220 23.60 16.37 15.37
CA ALA A 220 25.06 16.45 15.52
C ALA A 220 25.80 15.65 14.43
N GLN A 221 25.22 14.55 13.94
CA GLN A 221 25.72 13.80 12.78
C GLN A 221 25.45 14.49 11.43
N GLY A 222 24.83 15.66 11.43
CA GLY A 222 24.60 16.50 10.26
C GLY A 222 23.28 16.29 9.54
N PHE A 223 22.33 15.55 10.12
CA PHE A 223 20.98 15.47 9.58
C PHE A 223 20.27 16.81 9.70
N LYS A 224 19.67 17.28 8.60
CA LYS A 224 19.03 18.59 8.48
C LYS A 224 17.51 18.54 8.45
N ALA A 225 16.95 17.40 8.05
CA ALA A 225 15.52 17.18 8.01
C ALA A 225 15.18 15.79 8.58
N PHE A 226 13.98 15.70 9.15
CA PHE A 226 13.48 14.49 9.79
C PHE A 226 12.05 14.25 9.31
N TYR A 227 11.80 13.05 8.80
CA TYR A 227 10.47 12.58 8.44
C TYR A 227 10.05 11.48 9.42
N VAL A 228 9.03 11.76 10.23
CA VAL A 228 8.53 10.82 11.24
C VAL A 228 7.44 9.94 10.65
N ALA A 229 7.72 8.65 10.51
CA ALA A 229 6.86 7.65 9.89
C ALA A 229 6.73 6.38 10.76
N ILE A 230 6.61 6.58 12.08
CA ILE A 230 6.61 5.51 13.09
C ILE A 230 5.35 4.63 13.08
N GLY A 231 4.29 5.06 12.40
CA GLY A 231 3.02 4.34 12.30
C GLY A 231 2.24 4.25 13.61
N CYS A 232 1.27 3.35 13.65
CA CYS A 232 0.43 3.03 14.81
C CYS A 232 0.44 1.52 15.00
N GLN A 233 1.45 1.00 15.70
CA GLN A 233 1.64 -0.46 15.88
C GLN A 233 1.12 -0.97 17.24
N GLY A 234 0.56 -0.10 18.07
CA GLY A 234 -0.09 -0.51 19.31
C GLY A 234 -1.53 -0.96 19.06
N GLY A 235 -1.90 -2.07 19.64
CA GLY A 235 -3.29 -2.49 19.64
C GLY A 235 -4.13 -1.70 20.66
N ARG A 236 -5.43 -1.71 20.48
CA ARG A 236 -6.39 -1.11 21.41
C ARG A 236 -7.14 -2.21 22.14
N LEU A 237 -7.15 -2.14 23.46
CA LEU A 237 -7.95 -3.00 24.30
C LEU A 237 -9.45 -2.59 24.20
N ALA A 238 -10.32 -3.56 24.37
CA ALA A 238 -11.77 -3.36 24.29
C ALA A 238 -12.37 -2.74 25.57
N GLY A 239 -11.65 -2.83 26.71
CA GLY A 239 -12.10 -2.36 28.01
C GLY A 239 -13.14 -3.29 28.65
N ILE A 240 -13.05 -4.58 28.37
CA ILE A 240 -13.98 -5.60 28.91
C ILE A 240 -13.31 -6.43 30.02
N PRO A 241 -14.10 -6.93 30.99
CA PRO A 241 -13.55 -7.78 32.03
C PRO A 241 -12.92 -9.05 31.47
N GLY A 242 -11.72 -9.38 31.94
CA GLY A 242 -10.97 -10.58 31.53
C GLY A 242 -10.04 -10.38 30.32
N GLU A 243 -9.95 -9.18 29.75
CA GLU A 243 -9.03 -8.90 28.63
C GLU A 243 -7.54 -8.93 29.03
N ASP A 244 -7.27 -8.97 30.33
CA ASP A 244 -5.94 -9.12 30.94
C ASP A 244 -5.58 -10.58 31.25
N ALA A 245 -6.42 -11.55 30.87
CA ALA A 245 -6.13 -12.96 31.05
C ALA A 245 -4.94 -13.41 30.18
N GLU A 246 -4.20 -14.42 30.63
CA GLU A 246 -2.97 -14.91 30.00
C GLU A 246 -3.19 -15.34 28.53
N ASP A 247 -4.37 -15.88 28.22
CA ASP A 247 -4.74 -16.37 26.89
C ASP A 247 -5.33 -15.29 25.98
N VAL A 248 -5.38 -14.03 26.42
CA VAL A 248 -5.90 -12.90 25.65
C VAL A 248 -4.75 -12.11 25.05
N THR A 249 -4.77 -11.96 23.73
CA THR A 249 -3.74 -11.18 23.02
C THR A 249 -4.37 -10.17 22.07
N VAL A 250 -3.70 -9.06 21.86
CA VAL A 250 -4.14 -8.03 20.92
C VAL A 250 -3.84 -8.49 19.49
N ALA A 251 -4.78 -8.29 18.60
CA ALA A 251 -4.69 -8.72 17.20
C ALA A 251 -3.35 -8.37 16.51
N VAL A 252 -2.85 -7.16 16.71
CA VAL A 252 -1.59 -6.70 16.10
C VAL A 252 -0.38 -7.48 16.63
N ASP A 253 -0.38 -7.83 17.92
CA ASP A 253 0.71 -8.59 18.54
C ASP A 253 0.67 -10.04 18.07
N PHE A 254 -0.53 -10.66 18.05
CA PHE A 254 -0.72 -11.99 17.47
C PHE A 254 -0.20 -12.08 16.03
N LEU A 255 -0.64 -11.16 15.15
CA LEU A 255 -0.21 -11.13 13.75
C LEU A 255 1.31 -10.93 13.61
N ARG A 256 1.91 -10.11 14.47
CA ARG A 256 3.35 -9.92 14.52
C ARG A 256 4.07 -11.22 14.89
N GLU A 257 3.61 -11.93 15.88
CA GLU A 257 4.21 -13.17 16.33
C GLU A 257 4.09 -14.28 15.28
N VAL A 258 2.94 -14.40 14.64
CA VAL A 258 2.74 -15.31 13.50
C VAL A 258 3.66 -14.95 12.33
N ASN A 259 3.69 -13.68 11.90
CA ASN A 259 4.55 -13.25 10.80
C ASN A 259 6.04 -13.30 11.09
N SER A 260 6.43 -13.35 12.38
CA SER A 260 7.80 -13.53 12.84
C SER A 260 8.16 -14.99 13.07
N GLY A 261 7.23 -15.93 12.87
CA GLY A 261 7.45 -17.38 13.08
C GLY A 261 7.60 -17.78 14.55
N LYS A 262 7.11 -16.95 15.49
CA LYS A 262 7.09 -17.29 16.93
C LYS A 262 5.88 -18.16 17.26
N ILE A 263 4.78 -17.97 16.54
CA ILE A 263 3.59 -18.81 16.59
C ILE A 263 3.47 -19.48 15.21
N ASP A 264 3.61 -20.79 15.18
CA ASP A 264 3.52 -21.63 13.98
C ASP A 264 2.39 -22.66 14.04
N THR A 265 1.82 -22.88 15.23
CA THR A 265 0.70 -23.79 15.48
C THR A 265 -0.24 -23.22 16.55
N LEU A 266 -1.51 -23.53 16.41
CA LEU A 266 -2.53 -23.30 17.42
C LEU A 266 -3.31 -24.58 17.66
N SER A 267 -3.88 -24.73 18.85
CA SER A 267 -4.75 -25.86 19.22
C SER A 267 -5.98 -25.34 19.96
N GLY A 268 -7.03 -26.15 19.97
CA GLY A 268 -8.27 -25.82 20.68
C GLY A 268 -9.09 -24.74 19.98
N ARG A 269 -9.79 -23.92 20.77
CA ARG A 269 -10.75 -22.92 20.28
C ARG A 269 -10.15 -21.53 20.32
N THR A 270 -10.28 -20.79 19.21
CA THR A 270 -9.90 -19.38 19.11
C THR A 270 -11.16 -18.52 18.99
N ILE A 271 -11.26 -17.49 19.83
CA ILE A 271 -12.31 -16.47 19.75
C ILE A 271 -11.68 -15.16 19.29
N VAL A 272 -12.23 -14.57 18.25
CA VAL A 272 -11.80 -13.28 17.71
C VAL A 272 -12.87 -12.22 17.97
N VAL A 273 -12.54 -11.18 18.71
CA VAL A 273 -13.47 -10.08 19.01
C VAL A 273 -13.16 -8.90 18.08
N GLY A 274 -14.09 -8.62 17.17
CA GLY A 274 -14.01 -7.55 16.18
C GLY A 274 -14.56 -7.96 14.82
N GLY A 275 -15.00 -6.96 14.03
CA GLY A 275 -15.61 -7.14 12.70
C GLY A 275 -14.86 -6.46 11.54
N GLY A 276 -13.63 -5.97 11.76
CA GLY A 276 -12.82 -5.34 10.71
C GLY A 276 -11.88 -6.31 9.99
N ASN A 277 -11.23 -5.86 8.90
CA ASN A 277 -10.29 -6.69 8.13
C ASN A 277 -9.15 -7.26 8.98
N VAL A 278 -8.71 -6.57 10.03
CA VAL A 278 -7.68 -7.09 10.95
C VAL A 278 -8.20 -8.31 11.73
N ALA A 279 -9.45 -8.30 12.16
CA ALA A 279 -10.06 -9.44 12.82
C ALA A 279 -10.20 -10.64 11.87
N ILE A 280 -10.55 -10.38 10.60
CA ILE A 280 -10.53 -11.39 9.54
C ILE A 280 -9.13 -11.99 9.37
N ASP A 281 -8.09 -11.16 9.33
CA ASP A 281 -6.70 -11.64 9.21
C ASP A 281 -6.29 -12.53 10.38
N VAL A 282 -6.72 -12.19 11.60
CA VAL A 282 -6.50 -13.03 12.80
C VAL A 282 -7.23 -14.36 12.68
N ALA A 283 -8.52 -14.34 12.35
CA ALA A 283 -9.34 -15.53 12.23
C ALA A 283 -8.79 -16.50 11.18
N ARG A 284 -8.44 -15.99 10.00
CA ARG A 284 -7.84 -16.77 8.91
C ARG A 284 -6.48 -17.37 9.30
N ASN A 285 -5.62 -16.60 10.00
CA ASN A 285 -4.39 -17.16 10.54
C ASN A 285 -4.67 -18.26 11.57
N ALA A 286 -5.62 -18.07 12.46
CA ALA A 286 -5.97 -19.08 13.48
C ALA A 286 -6.43 -20.39 12.83
N CYS A 287 -7.31 -20.34 11.81
CA CYS A 287 -7.71 -21.52 11.03
C CYS A 287 -6.50 -22.21 10.39
N ARG A 288 -5.63 -21.45 9.74
CA ARG A 288 -4.44 -21.97 9.03
C ARG A 288 -3.36 -22.53 9.95
N LEU A 289 -3.30 -22.06 11.20
CA LEU A 289 -2.38 -22.55 12.23
C LEU A 289 -2.92 -23.77 12.97
N GLY A 290 -4.13 -24.25 12.67
CA GLY A 290 -4.68 -25.50 13.18
C GLY A 290 -5.61 -25.35 14.38
N SER A 291 -6.11 -24.15 14.69
CA SER A 291 -7.18 -24.01 15.67
C SER A 291 -8.41 -24.84 15.28
N GLU A 292 -8.91 -25.64 16.20
CA GLU A 292 -10.01 -26.60 15.94
C GLU A 292 -11.35 -25.90 15.67
N HIS A 293 -11.57 -24.75 16.34
CA HIS A 293 -12.76 -23.93 16.17
C HIS A 293 -12.36 -22.46 16.22
N VAL A 294 -12.70 -21.72 15.18
CA VAL A 294 -12.49 -20.28 15.12
C VAL A 294 -13.81 -19.57 15.00
N GLU A 295 -14.13 -18.74 15.97
CA GLU A 295 -15.39 -17.97 16.02
C GLU A 295 -15.10 -16.48 16.14
N MET A 296 -15.84 -15.70 15.37
CA MET A 296 -15.74 -14.24 15.37
C MET A 296 -16.99 -13.62 16.01
N PHE A 297 -16.77 -12.65 16.89
CA PHE A 297 -17.84 -11.89 17.53
C PHE A 297 -17.64 -10.40 17.28
N CYS A 298 -18.63 -9.70 16.78
CA CYS A 298 -18.63 -8.27 16.60
C CYS A 298 -19.96 -7.64 17.01
N LEU A 299 -19.96 -6.32 17.16
CA LEU A 299 -21.18 -5.58 17.57
C LEU A 299 -22.12 -5.36 16.38
N GLU A 300 -21.58 -5.36 15.18
CA GLU A 300 -22.29 -5.08 13.95
C GLU A 300 -23.05 -6.32 13.45
N SER A 301 -24.15 -6.10 12.76
CA SER A 301 -24.78 -7.14 11.96
C SER A 301 -23.92 -7.50 10.75
N GLU A 302 -24.13 -8.65 10.16
CA GLU A 302 -23.40 -9.09 8.97
C GLU A 302 -23.38 -8.05 7.85
N ALA A 303 -24.50 -7.36 7.61
CA ALA A 303 -24.62 -6.33 6.59
C ALA A 303 -23.86 -5.02 6.91
N GLN A 304 -23.56 -4.78 8.18
CA GLN A 304 -22.89 -3.57 8.68
C GLN A 304 -21.45 -3.83 9.11
N MET A 305 -21.00 -5.05 9.00
CA MET A 305 -19.64 -5.46 9.36
C MET A 305 -18.62 -4.67 8.58
N PRO A 306 -17.59 -4.04 9.22
CA PRO A 306 -16.62 -3.19 8.56
C PRO A 306 -15.70 -3.93 7.57
N ALA A 307 -15.53 -5.24 7.74
CA ALA A 307 -14.76 -6.06 6.81
C ALA A 307 -15.44 -6.12 5.44
N SER A 308 -14.65 -6.11 4.37
CA SER A 308 -15.17 -6.24 3.02
C SER A 308 -15.85 -7.60 2.80
N GLU A 309 -16.81 -7.66 1.88
CA GLU A 309 -17.52 -8.90 1.55
C GLU A 309 -16.56 -10.00 1.08
N GLU A 310 -15.53 -9.64 0.30
CA GLU A 310 -14.49 -10.57 -0.16
C GLU A 310 -13.72 -11.17 1.02
N GLU A 311 -13.28 -10.35 1.97
CA GLU A 311 -12.56 -10.80 3.16
C GLU A 311 -13.41 -11.73 4.04
N ARG A 312 -14.69 -11.40 4.22
CA ARG A 312 -15.63 -12.23 4.99
C ARG A 312 -15.83 -13.61 4.33
N ARG A 313 -16.03 -13.62 3.00
CA ARG A 313 -16.17 -14.87 2.26
C ARG A 313 -14.93 -15.74 2.40
N GLU A 314 -13.74 -15.15 2.24
CA GLU A 314 -12.47 -15.88 2.38
C GLU A 314 -12.26 -16.43 3.80
N ALA A 315 -12.74 -15.73 4.85
CA ALA A 315 -12.68 -16.23 6.22
C ALA A 315 -13.57 -17.46 6.41
N ILE A 316 -14.78 -17.44 5.86
CA ILE A 316 -15.69 -18.58 5.88
C ILE A 316 -15.11 -19.78 5.11
N GLU A 317 -14.49 -19.53 3.94
CA GLU A 317 -13.80 -20.55 3.15
C GLU A 317 -12.62 -21.19 3.90
N ASP A 318 -11.90 -20.41 4.71
CA ASP A 318 -10.82 -20.91 5.59
C ASP A 318 -11.35 -21.64 6.84
N GLY A 319 -12.65 -21.57 7.15
CA GLY A 319 -13.31 -22.29 8.26
C GLY A 319 -13.61 -21.44 9.50
N ALA A 320 -13.57 -20.11 9.41
CA ALA A 320 -14.02 -19.22 10.48
C ALA A 320 -15.56 -19.06 10.49
N HIS A 321 -16.13 -18.91 11.67
CA HIS A 321 -17.59 -18.80 11.89
C HIS A 321 -17.97 -17.51 12.62
#